data_04926accd02952da979d440362d1819f
#
_entry.id   04926accd02952da979d440362d1819f
#
_cell.length_a   1.000
_cell.length_b   1.000
_cell.length_c   1.000
_cell.angle_alpha   90.00
_cell.angle_beta   90.00
_cell.angle_gamma   90.00
#
_symmetry.space_group_name_H-M   'P 1'
#
loop_
_entity.id
_entity.type
_entity.pdbx_description
1 polymer ?
#
loop_
_entity_poly.entity_id
_entity_poly.type
_entity_poly.pdbx_seq_one_letter_code
_entity_poly.pdbx_strand_id
1 'polypeptide(L)'
;MTISGLIYNIGLLAGPWFEGKMTGCLVDILKGADQFSDMLVLVLGYVTAIAIVQTARYIKRFYVRRFANNVNRRMKEILYASLVRKSRASLREEGEGSIMTKAILDVDDCVEGMRKFTTEIFDTGVALAAYAGMLLWYDFRLALLCMIFPPVSYMTAEKMK
;
A
#
# COMPACT_ATOMS: atom_id res chain seq x y z
N MET A 1 -2.68 -5.79 11.49
CA MET A 1 -2.05 -5.29 10.26
C MET A 1 -2.87 -5.64 9.02
N THR A 2 -3.21 -6.89 8.80
CA THR A 2 -4.02 -7.40 7.68
C THR A 2 -5.42 -6.79 7.60
N ILE A 3 -6.16 -6.76 8.72
CA ILE A 3 -7.54 -6.24 8.76
C ILE A 3 -7.59 -4.75 8.39
N SER A 4 -6.73 -3.91 8.97
CA SER A 4 -6.69 -2.47 8.63
C SER A 4 -6.19 -2.21 7.21
N GLY A 5 -5.34 -3.09 6.68
CA GLY A 5 -4.91 -3.05 5.28
C GLY A 5 -6.04 -3.41 4.32
N LEU A 6 -6.83 -4.43 4.63
CA LEU A 6 -8.02 -4.81 3.85
C LEU A 6 -9.08 -3.70 3.86
N ILE A 7 -9.39 -3.15 5.04
CA ILE A 7 -10.35 -2.03 5.16
C ILE A 7 -9.88 -0.82 4.34
N TYR A 8 -8.59 -0.51 4.38
CA TYR A 8 -8.02 0.57 3.58
C TYR A 8 -8.14 0.30 2.08
N ASN A 9 -7.73 -0.88 1.62
CA ASN A 9 -7.72 -1.22 0.19
C ASN A 9 -9.14 -1.37 -0.40
N ILE A 10 -10.07 -1.97 0.35
CA ILE A 10 -11.48 -2.04 -0.03
C ILE A 10 -12.12 -0.63 0.03
N GLY A 11 -11.75 0.15 1.05
CA GLY A 11 -12.24 1.52 1.20
C GLY A 11 -11.82 2.47 0.08
N LEU A 12 -10.71 2.20 -0.64
CA LEU A 12 -10.34 2.96 -1.83
C LEU A 12 -11.38 2.85 -2.96
N LEU A 13 -12.14 1.76 -3.01
CA LEU A 13 -13.23 1.58 -3.97
C LEU A 13 -14.42 2.51 -3.69
N ALA A 14 -14.54 3.04 -2.48
CA ALA A 14 -15.60 3.98 -2.12
C ALA A 14 -15.51 5.27 -2.95
N GLY A 15 -14.28 5.74 -3.30
CA GLY A 15 -14.09 6.94 -4.14
C GLY A 15 -14.86 6.87 -5.45
N PRO A 16 -14.49 5.98 -6.39
CA PRO A 16 -15.16 5.85 -7.68
C PRO A 16 -16.65 5.55 -7.56
N TRP A 17 -17.06 4.80 -6.53
CA TRP A 17 -18.47 4.48 -6.32
C TRP A 17 -19.29 5.72 -5.94
N PHE A 18 -18.81 6.53 -5.00
CA PHE A 18 -19.48 7.77 -4.59
C PHE A 18 -19.44 8.81 -5.71
N GLU A 19 -18.34 8.93 -6.45
CA GLU A 19 -18.21 9.84 -7.60
C GLU A 19 -19.23 9.49 -8.69
N GLY A 20 -19.40 8.20 -9.01
CA GLY A 20 -20.43 7.74 -9.93
C GLY A 20 -21.85 8.07 -9.48
N LYS A 21 -22.14 7.85 -8.19
CA LYS A 21 -23.45 8.19 -7.59
C LYS A 21 -23.73 9.69 -7.57
N MET A 22 -22.74 10.51 -7.20
CA MET A 22 -22.88 11.96 -7.17
C MET A 22 -23.08 12.52 -8.60
N THR A 23 -22.37 11.97 -9.59
CA THR A 23 -22.57 12.37 -10.99
C THR A 23 -23.98 12.03 -11.48
N GLY A 24 -24.50 10.85 -11.14
CA GLY A 24 -25.88 10.47 -11.45
C GLY A 24 -26.91 11.41 -10.79
N CYS A 25 -26.78 11.65 -9.50
CA CYS A 25 -27.64 12.57 -8.76
C CYS A 25 -27.61 14.01 -9.33
N LEU A 26 -26.41 14.49 -9.73
CA LEU A 26 -26.29 15.81 -10.39
C LEU A 26 -27.08 15.89 -11.70
N VAL A 27 -27.02 14.84 -12.52
CA VAL A 27 -27.77 14.77 -13.78
C VAL A 27 -29.29 14.73 -13.51
N ASP A 28 -29.70 14.03 -12.46
CA ASP A 28 -31.10 13.91 -12.10
C ASP A 28 -31.67 15.21 -11.48
N ILE A 29 -30.86 15.96 -10.73
CA ILE A 29 -31.19 17.31 -10.26
C ILE A 29 -31.35 18.27 -11.46
N LEU A 30 -30.46 18.20 -12.47
CA LEU A 30 -30.55 19.02 -13.69
C LEU A 30 -31.84 18.72 -14.52
N LYS A 31 -32.33 17.49 -14.41
CA LYS A 31 -33.61 17.07 -15.03
C LYS A 31 -34.83 17.37 -14.14
N GLY A 32 -34.62 17.88 -12.93
CA GLY A 32 -35.71 18.21 -11.99
C GLY A 32 -36.32 16.99 -11.27
N ALA A 33 -35.63 15.85 -11.28
CA ALA A 33 -36.12 14.60 -10.68
C ALA A 33 -35.73 14.45 -9.20
N ASP A 34 -34.56 15.00 -8.77
CA ASP A 34 -34.04 14.89 -7.42
C ASP A 34 -33.88 16.25 -6.74
N GLN A 35 -33.85 16.23 -5.39
CA GLN A 35 -33.67 17.43 -4.58
C GLN A 35 -32.19 17.62 -4.20
N PHE A 36 -31.79 18.87 -4.00
CA PHE A 36 -30.43 19.23 -3.55
C PHE A 36 -30.05 18.58 -2.20
N SER A 37 -31.03 18.24 -1.36
CA SER A 37 -30.82 17.56 -0.08
C SER A 37 -30.19 16.16 -0.26
N ASP A 38 -30.54 15.44 -1.32
CA ASP A 38 -30.05 14.08 -1.58
C ASP A 38 -28.57 14.11 -1.96
N MET A 39 -28.15 15.11 -2.71
CA MET A 39 -26.74 15.36 -2.99
C MET A 39 -25.94 15.67 -1.73
N LEU A 40 -26.50 16.41 -0.76
CA LEU A 40 -25.88 16.77 0.48
C LEU A 40 -25.64 15.52 1.36
N VAL A 41 -26.60 14.61 1.40
CA VAL A 41 -26.47 13.31 2.09
C VAL A 41 -25.36 12.46 1.46
N LEU A 42 -25.27 12.41 0.13
CA LEU A 42 -24.20 11.68 -0.58
C LEU A 42 -22.82 12.27 -0.26
N VAL A 43 -22.68 13.59 -0.25
CA VAL A 43 -21.43 14.28 0.09
C VAL A 43 -21.00 13.98 1.53
N LEU A 44 -21.93 14.06 2.49
CA LEU A 44 -21.64 13.72 3.89
C LEU A 44 -21.23 12.25 4.05
N GLY A 45 -21.92 11.36 3.36
CA GLY A 45 -21.57 9.94 3.31
C GLY A 45 -20.16 9.72 2.75
N TYR A 46 -19.80 10.40 1.68
CA TYR A 46 -18.47 10.34 1.07
C TYR A 46 -17.37 10.84 2.01
N VAL A 47 -17.56 12.00 2.63
CA VAL A 47 -16.60 12.56 3.59
C VAL A 47 -16.40 11.60 4.77
N THR A 48 -17.49 11.01 5.29
CA THR A 48 -17.42 10.03 6.37
C THR A 48 -16.67 8.77 5.95
N ALA A 49 -16.95 8.25 4.77
CA ALA A 49 -16.26 7.08 4.23
C ALA A 49 -14.75 7.35 4.06
N ILE A 50 -14.37 8.51 3.49
CA ILE A 50 -12.95 8.90 3.37
C ILE A 50 -12.30 9.04 4.75
N ALA A 51 -12.96 9.62 5.75
CA ALA A 51 -12.41 9.75 7.08
C ALA A 51 -12.11 8.39 7.71
N ILE A 52 -13.00 7.40 7.54
CA ILE A 52 -12.78 6.02 7.99
C ILE A 52 -11.59 5.38 7.27
N VAL A 53 -11.51 5.53 5.96
CA VAL A 53 -10.42 4.99 5.13
C VAL A 53 -9.07 5.60 5.53
N GLN A 54 -9.00 6.91 5.75
CA GLN A 54 -7.77 7.58 6.16
C GLN A 54 -7.35 7.18 7.59
N THR A 55 -8.30 6.97 8.48
CA THR A 55 -8.03 6.45 9.83
C THR A 55 -7.45 5.03 9.75
N ALA A 56 -8.04 4.15 8.95
CA ALA A 56 -7.53 2.80 8.71
C ALA A 56 -6.11 2.82 8.12
N ARG A 57 -5.83 3.74 7.19
CA ARG A 57 -4.51 3.99 6.60
C ARG A 57 -3.48 4.41 7.65
N TYR A 58 -3.86 5.32 8.54
CA TYR A 58 -2.99 5.78 9.63
C TYR A 58 -2.62 4.63 10.57
N ILE A 59 -3.63 3.87 11.02
CA ILE A 59 -3.46 2.70 11.89
C ILE A 59 -2.52 1.68 11.21
N LYS A 60 -2.77 1.36 9.94
CA LYS A 60 -1.93 0.46 9.17
C LYS A 60 -0.47 0.92 9.14
N ARG A 61 -0.21 2.19 8.78
CA ARG A 61 1.15 2.75 8.74
C ARG A 61 1.86 2.68 10.08
N PHE A 62 1.12 2.92 11.17
CA PHE A 62 1.66 2.82 12.52
C PHE A 62 2.14 1.39 12.85
N TYR A 63 1.30 0.38 12.56
CA TYR A 63 1.66 -1.02 12.79
C TYR A 63 2.81 -1.50 11.90
N VAL A 64 2.87 -1.07 10.65
CA VAL A 64 3.97 -1.39 9.73
C VAL A 64 5.30 -0.85 10.25
N ARG A 65 5.32 0.42 10.68
CA ARG A 65 6.53 1.03 11.26
C ARG A 65 6.96 0.32 12.55
N ARG A 66 6.01 0.01 13.42
CA ARG A 66 6.29 -0.71 14.67
C ARG A 66 6.87 -2.10 14.39
N PHE A 67 6.33 -2.81 13.41
CA PHE A 67 6.87 -4.10 12.97
C PHE A 67 8.30 -3.96 12.46
N ALA A 68 8.55 -3.02 11.53
CA ALA A 68 9.88 -2.78 10.98
C ALA A 68 10.90 -2.44 12.09
N ASN A 69 10.55 -1.57 13.02
CA ASN A 69 11.42 -1.20 14.16
C ASN A 69 11.73 -2.39 15.08
N ASN A 70 10.73 -3.26 15.34
CA ASN A 70 10.95 -4.44 16.17
C ASN A 70 11.86 -5.46 15.47
N VAL A 71 11.70 -5.65 14.15
CA VAL A 71 12.57 -6.54 13.37
C VAL A 71 13.98 -5.97 13.33
N ASN A 72 14.15 -4.68 13.07
CA ASN A 72 15.45 -4.00 13.06
C ASN A 72 16.18 -4.20 14.41
N ARG A 73 15.48 -3.93 15.51
CA ARG A 73 16.04 -4.11 16.84
C ARG A 73 16.49 -5.56 17.08
N ARG A 74 15.65 -6.54 16.76
CA ARG A 74 15.98 -7.96 16.91
C ARG A 74 17.16 -8.39 16.06
N MET A 75 17.20 -7.96 14.81
CA MET A 75 18.31 -8.27 13.92
C MET A 75 19.63 -7.67 14.41
N LYS A 76 19.61 -6.41 14.89
CA LYS A 76 20.78 -5.76 15.48
C LYS A 76 21.23 -6.43 16.79
N GLU A 77 20.31 -6.88 17.64
CA GLU A 77 20.63 -7.64 18.86
C GLU A 77 21.34 -8.97 18.53
N ILE A 78 20.83 -9.73 17.56
CA ILE A 78 21.43 -11.00 17.13
C ILE A 78 22.82 -10.77 16.51
N LEU A 79 22.94 -9.75 15.66
CA LEU A 79 24.18 -9.38 15.02
C LEU A 79 25.23 -8.97 16.05
N TYR A 80 24.86 -8.15 17.02
CA TYR A 80 25.75 -7.71 18.08
C TYR A 80 26.20 -8.89 18.95
N ALA A 81 25.29 -9.78 19.32
CA ALA A 81 25.62 -10.99 20.08
C ALA A 81 26.57 -11.92 19.30
N SER A 82 26.45 -12.01 17.98
CA SER A 82 27.36 -12.80 17.14
C SER A 82 28.74 -12.17 16.99
N LEU A 83 28.80 -10.84 16.88
CA LEU A 83 30.06 -10.08 16.82
C LEU A 83 30.87 -10.20 18.11
N VAL A 84 30.21 -10.11 19.26
CA VAL A 84 30.88 -10.26 20.60
C VAL A 84 31.44 -11.67 20.80
N ARG A 85 30.87 -12.69 20.18
CA ARG A 85 31.35 -14.07 20.22
C ARG A 85 32.47 -14.38 19.26
N LYS A 86 32.71 -13.53 18.22
CA LYS A 86 33.83 -13.70 17.29
C LYS A 86 35.19 -13.42 17.97
N SER A 87 36.19 -14.18 17.59
CA SER A 87 37.56 -14.01 18.08
C SER A 87 38.11 -12.63 17.62
N ARG A 88 38.87 -11.99 18.53
CA ARG A 88 39.55 -10.71 18.19
C ARG A 88 40.51 -10.82 17.02
N ALA A 89 41.09 -12.00 16.77
CA ALA A 89 42.00 -12.22 15.65
C ALA A 89 41.28 -12.10 14.29
N SER A 90 40.08 -12.67 14.14
CA SER A 90 39.29 -12.59 12.90
C SER A 90 38.67 -11.21 12.63
N LEU A 91 38.39 -10.44 13.70
CA LEU A 91 37.89 -9.07 13.56
C LEU A 91 38.98 -8.08 13.09
N ARG A 92 40.24 -8.36 13.42
CA ARG A 92 41.39 -7.50 13.11
C ARG A 92 41.83 -7.58 11.65
N GLU A 93 41.65 -8.75 11.00
CA GLU A 93 41.99 -8.95 9.58
C GLU A 93 41.07 -8.18 8.64
N GLU A 94 39.80 -7.99 8.99
CA GLU A 94 38.81 -7.32 8.13
C GLU A 94 38.57 -5.84 8.48
N GLY A 95 39.16 -5.33 9.55
CA GLY A 95 38.99 -3.96 10.05
C GLY A 95 37.66 -3.79 10.83
N GLU A 96 37.78 -3.71 12.16
CA GLU A 96 36.62 -3.68 13.10
C GLU A 96 35.55 -2.64 12.76
N GLY A 97 35.95 -1.44 12.29
CA GLY A 97 35.03 -0.38 11.92
C GLY A 97 34.27 -0.64 10.61
N SER A 98 34.92 -1.29 9.63
CA SER A 98 34.31 -1.62 8.34
C SER A 98 33.24 -2.69 8.48
N ILE A 99 33.51 -3.74 9.24
CA ILE A 99 32.55 -4.83 9.49
C ILE A 99 31.31 -4.30 10.21
N MET A 100 31.52 -3.48 11.25
CA MET A 100 30.43 -2.95 12.05
C MET A 100 29.52 -2.03 11.23
N THR A 101 30.10 -1.16 10.40
CA THR A 101 29.34 -0.25 9.54
C THR A 101 28.57 -1.00 8.45
N LYS A 102 29.20 -1.95 7.75
CA LYS A 102 28.53 -2.78 6.75
C LYS A 102 27.40 -3.60 7.35
N ALA A 103 27.65 -4.26 8.48
CA ALA A 103 26.66 -5.09 9.11
C ALA A 103 25.43 -4.30 9.61
N ILE A 104 25.61 -3.07 10.07
CA ILE A 104 24.49 -2.19 10.46
C ILE A 104 23.72 -1.74 9.23
N LEU A 105 24.39 -1.33 8.15
CA LEU A 105 23.76 -0.91 6.90
C LEU A 105 23.00 -2.07 6.24
N ASP A 106 23.59 -3.25 6.17
CA ASP A 106 22.97 -4.44 5.58
C ASP A 106 21.70 -4.85 6.35
N VAL A 107 21.69 -4.70 7.69
CA VAL A 107 20.48 -4.93 8.49
C VAL A 107 19.40 -3.89 8.19
N ASP A 108 19.77 -2.63 8.09
CA ASP A 108 18.80 -1.56 7.79
C ASP A 108 18.21 -1.75 6.39
N ASP A 109 19.02 -2.10 5.39
CA ASP A 109 18.57 -2.40 4.02
C ASP A 109 17.67 -3.64 3.97
N CYS A 110 18.03 -4.69 4.70
CA CYS A 110 17.22 -5.91 4.80
C CYS A 110 15.83 -5.62 5.41
N VAL A 111 15.79 -4.86 6.50
CA VAL A 111 14.53 -4.47 7.16
C VAL A 111 13.68 -3.58 6.26
N GLU A 112 14.30 -2.65 5.55
CA GLU A 112 13.60 -1.79 4.59
C GLU A 112 13.07 -2.60 3.40
N GLY A 113 13.84 -3.56 2.89
CA GLY A 113 13.41 -4.52 1.87
C GLY A 113 12.21 -5.35 2.33
N MET A 114 12.25 -5.91 3.53
CA MET A 114 11.13 -6.65 4.12
C MET A 114 9.89 -5.77 4.30
N ARG A 115 10.08 -4.53 4.74
CA ARG A 115 8.99 -3.55 4.89
C ARG A 115 8.34 -3.23 3.55
N LYS A 116 9.12 -2.92 2.53
CA LYS A 116 8.64 -2.64 1.17
C LYS A 116 7.93 -3.84 0.58
N PHE A 117 8.55 -5.01 0.62
CA PHE A 117 7.95 -6.24 0.11
C PHE A 117 6.58 -6.52 0.73
N THR A 118 6.49 -6.45 2.06
CA THR A 118 5.22 -6.71 2.77
C THR A 118 4.17 -5.65 2.44
N THR A 119 4.57 -4.37 2.32
CA THR A 119 3.61 -3.28 2.05
C THR A 119 3.19 -3.27 0.58
N GLU A 120 4.11 -3.40 -0.35
CA GLU A 120 3.84 -3.30 -1.78
C GLU A 120 3.07 -4.50 -2.31
N ILE A 121 3.42 -5.73 -1.91
CA ILE A 121 2.66 -6.92 -2.33
C ILE A 121 1.24 -6.88 -1.78
N PHE A 122 1.07 -6.54 -0.50
CA PHE A 122 -0.27 -6.46 0.09
C PHE A 122 -1.10 -5.32 -0.49
N ASP A 123 -0.51 -4.13 -0.62
CA ASP A 123 -1.27 -2.95 -1.08
C ASP A 123 -1.58 -3.04 -2.57
N THR A 124 -0.57 -3.34 -3.38
CA THR A 124 -0.75 -3.42 -4.83
C THR A 124 -1.57 -4.64 -5.20
N GLY A 125 -1.31 -5.81 -4.60
CA GLY A 125 -2.01 -7.03 -4.91
C GLY A 125 -3.50 -6.99 -4.53
N VAL A 126 -3.80 -6.56 -3.30
CA VAL A 126 -5.20 -6.46 -2.83
C VAL A 126 -5.95 -5.34 -3.55
N ALA A 127 -5.33 -4.18 -3.76
CA ALA A 127 -5.93 -3.09 -4.50
C ALA A 127 -6.23 -3.49 -5.95
N LEU A 128 -5.26 -4.11 -6.63
CA LEU A 128 -5.42 -4.56 -8.02
C LEU A 128 -6.54 -5.60 -8.13
N ALA A 129 -6.59 -6.56 -7.22
CA ALA A 129 -7.67 -7.55 -7.19
C ALA A 129 -9.05 -6.91 -6.92
N ALA A 130 -9.11 -5.93 -6.02
CA ALA A 130 -10.34 -5.22 -5.68
C ALA A 130 -10.84 -4.35 -6.84
N TYR A 131 -9.94 -3.59 -7.49
CA TYR A 131 -10.28 -2.80 -8.66
C TYR A 131 -10.66 -3.66 -9.87
N ALA A 132 -9.93 -4.76 -10.12
CA ALA A 132 -10.28 -5.71 -11.17
C ALA A 132 -11.65 -6.34 -10.93
N GLY A 133 -11.94 -6.74 -9.69
CA GLY A 133 -13.25 -7.28 -9.32
C GLY A 133 -14.38 -6.27 -9.52
N MET A 134 -14.18 -5.01 -9.16
CA MET A 134 -15.16 -3.95 -9.36
C MET A 134 -15.40 -3.66 -10.85
N LEU A 135 -14.34 -3.61 -11.66
CA LEU A 135 -14.43 -3.42 -13.10
C LEU A 135 -15.19 -4.56 -13.79
N LEU A 136 -14.91 -5.81 -13.40
CA LEU A 136 -15.62 -6.99 -13.91
C LEU A 136 -17.12 -6.97 -13.55
N TRP A 137 -17.46 -6.39 -12.40
CA TRP A 137 -18.86 -6.25 -11.97
C TRP A 137 -19.62 -5.20 -12.79
N TYR A 138 -18.95 -4.11 -13.18
CA TYR A 138 -19.59 -3.04 -13.96
C TYR A 138 -19.75 -3.41 -15.43
N ASP A 139 -18.68 -3.84 -16.09
CA ASP A 139 -18.71 -4.22 -17.49
C ASP A 139 -17.51 -5.11 -17.86
N PHE A 140 -17.80 -6.37 -18.19
CA PHE A 140 -16.77 -7.37 -18.51
C PHE A 140 -15.92 -6.97 -19.73
N ARG A 141 -16.54 -6.33 -20.74
CA ARG A 141 -15.83 -5.94 -21.97
C ARG A 141 -14.85 -4.82 -21.73
N LEU A 142 -15.25 -3.84 -20.92
CA LEU A 142 -14.43 -2.70 -20.56
C LEU A 142 -13.29 -3.12 -19.61
N ALA A 143 -13.55 -4.06 -18.69
CA ALA A 143 -12.56 -4.63 -17.81
C ALA A 143 -11.44 -5.34 -18.59
N LEU A 144 -11.79 -6.14 -19.58
CA LEU A 144 -10.85 -6.86 -20.43
C LEU A 144 -9.93 -5.90 -21.20
N LEU A 145 -10.50 -4.82 -21.75
CA LEU A 145 -9.76 -3.78 -22.47
C LEU A 145 -8.81 -3.02 -21.53
N CYS A 146 -9.25 -2.68 -20.31
CA CYS A 146 -8.41 -2.04 -19.30
C CYS A 146 -7.29 -2.94 -18.79
N MET A 147 -7.50 -4.26 -18.69
CA MET A 147 -6.46 -5.20 -18.26
C MET A 147 -5.35 -5.43 -19.30
N ILE A 148 -5.65 -5.24 -20.58
CA ILE A 148 -4.66 -5.37 -21.66
C ILE A 148 -3.70 -4.17 -21.71
N PHE A 149 -4.17 -2.98 -21.33
CA PHE A 149 -3.40 -1.74 -21.45
C PHE A 149 -2.11 -1.69 -20.60
N PRO A 150 -2.08 -2.09 -19.31
CA PRO A 150 -0.87 -2.06 -18.49
C PRO A 150 0.28 -2.93 -19.02
N PRO A 151 0.08 -4.21 -19.41
CA PRO A 151 1.17 -5.01 -19.96
C PRO A 151 1.69 -4.48 -21.30
N VAL A 152 0.81 -3.95 -22.16
CA VAL A 152 1.23 -3.32 -23.42
C VAL A 152 2.05 -2.06 -23.17
N SER A 153 1.63 -1.21 -22.22
CA SER A 153 2.36 -0.02 -21.81
C SER A 153 3.74 -0.37 -21.22
N TYR A 154 3.82 -1.44 -20.42
CA TYR A 154 5.10 -1.92 -19.87
C TYR A 154 6.06 -2.40 -20.96
N MET A 155 5.56 -3.21 -21.91
CA MET A 155 6.37 -3.70 -23.03
C MET A 155 6.88 -2.58 -23.95
N THR A 156 6.08 -1.54 -24.17
CA THR A 156 6.50 -0.36 -24.93
C THR A 156 7.52 0.48 -24.18
N ALA A 157 7.37 0.66 -22.87
CA ALA A 157 8.33 1.38 -22.03
C ALA A 157 9.68 0.67 -21.94
N GLU A 158 9.70 -0.66 -21.90
CA GLU A 158 10.93 -1.46 -21.89
C GLU A 158 11.69 -1.39 -23.23
N LYS A 159 10.97 -1.27 -24.33
CA LYS A 159 11.54 -1.13 -25.68
C LYS A 159 12.13 0.26 -25.97
N MET A 160 11.76 1.26 -25.15
CA MET A 160 12.28 2.64 -25.26
C MET A 160 13.48 2.92 -24.36
N LYS A 161 13.93 1.95 -23.54
CA LYS A 161 15.18 1.98 -22.77
C LYS A 161 16.34 1.40 -23.55
#